data_ae587bcae8816805087432f9d029f0aa
#
_entry.id   ae587bcae8816805087432f9d029f0aa
#
_cell.length_a   1.000
_cell.length_b   1.000
_cell.length_c   1.000
_cell.angle_alpha   90.00
_cell.angle_beta   90.00
_cell.angle_gamma   90.00
#
_symmetry.space_group_name_H-M   'P 1'
#
loop_
_entity.id
_entity.type
_entity.pdbx_description
1 polymer ?
#
loop_
_entity_poly.entity_id
_entity_poly.type
_entity_poly.pdbx_seq_one_letter_code
_entity_poly.pdbx_strand_id
1 'polypeptide(L)'
;MSDQSVRQANVNDTAEIAAMCALLWPDTPAEEHRVEIETLLKTRMCGTLPATVFVAQTNQKLTGFIQVGLRSHADGCDPSHPVGYIEGWYVYEPFRRQGIGSALMCAAENWARTLGCKEMASDTWSDERSSLRAHEAQGFEIVEGCIHLRKQL
;
A
#
# COMPACT_ATOMS: atom_id res chain seq x y z
N MET A 1 12.34 -15.49 20.35
CA MET A 1 12.23 -15.01 18.95
C MET A 1 10.83 -14.54 18.70
N SER A 2 10.66 -13.38 18.13
CA SER A 2 9.34 -12.91 17.69
C SER A 2 8.95 -13.66 16.41
N ASP A 3 7.76 -14.27 16.40
CA ASP A 3 7.20 -14.90 15.22
C ASP A 3 6.64 -13.80 14.29
N GLN A 4 7.47 -13.39 13.34
CA GLN A 4 7.13 -12.35 12.37
C GLN A 4 6.79 -13.01 11.03
N SER A 5 5.61 -12.70 10.50
CA SER A 5 5.17 -13.22 9.21
C SER A 5 4.38 -12.18 8.41
N VAL A 6 4.37 -12.38 7.08
CA VAL A 6 3.55 -11.60 6.14
C VAL A 6 2.61 -12.55 5.44
N ARG A 7 1.34 -12.18 5.36
CA ARG A 7 0.30 -12.94 4.67
C ARG A 7 -0.68 -12.03 3.96
N GLN A 8 -1.43 -12.57 3.03
CA GLN A 8 -2.57 -11.88 2.46
C GLN A 8 -3.65 -11.66 3.52
N ALA A 9 -4.22 -10.46 3.55
CA ALA A 9 -5.29 -10.11 4.47
C ALA A 9 -6.61 -10.79 4.08
N ASN A 10 -7.47 -10.98 5.05
CA ASN A 10 -8.85 -11.46 4.89
C ASN A 10 -9.83 -10.53 5.62
N VAL A 11 -11.11 -10.76 5.47
CA VAL A 11 -12.17 -9.89 6.02
C VAL A 11 -12.13 -9.73 7.54
N ASN A 12 -11.54 -10.67 8.27
CA ASN A 12 -11.39 -10.58 9.72
C ASN A 12 -10.32 -9.54 10.13
N ASP A 13 -9.46 -9.13 9.21
CA ASP A 13 -8.43 -8.12 9.44
C ASP A 13 -8.95 -6.68 9.24
N THR A 14 -10.19 -6.51 8.77
CA THR A 14 -10.75 -5.21 8.36
C THR A 14 -10.59 -4.13 9.42
N ALA A 15 -10.96 -4.41 10.66
CA ALA A 15 -10.92 -3.42 11.74
C ALA A 15 -9.49 -2.94 12.05
N GLU A 16 -8.54 -3.85 12.11
CA GLU A 16 -7.14 -3.52 12.40
C GLU A 16 -6.48 -2.77 11.22
N ILE A 17 -6.76 -3.17 9.98
CA ILE A 17 -6.27 -2.46 8.80
C ILE A 17 -6.88 -1.05 8.74
N ALA A 18 -8.17 -0.91 8.97
CA ALA A 18 -8.84 0.40 9.00
C ALA A 18 -8.26 1.33 10.08
N ALA A 19 -7.90 0.79 11.24
CA ALA A 19 -7.22 1.54 12.28
C ALA A 19 -5.84 2.06 11.82
N MET A 20 -5.09 1.26 11.10
CA MET A 20 -3.81 1.68 10.51
C MET A 20 -4.01 2.71 9.40
N CYS A 21 -5.04 2.55 8.56
CA CYS A 21 -5.40 3.55 7.55
C CYS A 21 -5.74 4.90 8.16
N ALA A 22 -6.46 4.92 9.29
CA ALA A 22 -6.78 6.16 10.00
C ALA A 22 -5.54 6.88 10.56
N LEU A 23 -4.47 6.15 10.86
CA LEU A 23 -3.18 6.73 11.24
C LEU A 23 -2.40 7.25 10.04
N LEU A 24 -2.51 6.58 8.90
CA LEU A 24 -1.85 6.97 7.65
C LEU A 24 -2.55 8.17 6.99
N TRP A 25 -3.88 8.20 7.03
CA TRP A 25 -4.73 9.24 6.43
C TRP A 25 -5.72 9.81 7.46
N PRO A 26 -5.26 10.64 8.40
CA PRO A 26 -6.07 11.10 9.53
C PRO A 26 -7.24 12.02 9.14
N ASP A 27 -7.20 12.60 7.94
CA ASP A 27 -8.27 13.49 7.43
C ASP A 27 -9.50 12.73 6.91
N THR A 28 -9.39 11.42 6.71
CA THR A 28 -10.50 10.56 6.29
C THR A 28 -11.14 9.91 7.52
N PRO A 29 -12.48 9.93 7.66
CA PRO A 29 -13.16 9.27 8.78
C PRO A 29 -12.85 7.76 8.86
N ALA A 30 -12.66 7.24 10.07
CA ALA A 30 -12.31 5.83 10.30
C ALA A 30 -13.34 4.86 9.71
N GLU A 31 -14.62 5.21 9.70
CA GLU A 31 -15.68 4.39 9.13
C GLU A 31 -15.58 4.29 7.60
N GLU A 32 -15.13 5.34 6.92
CA GLU A 32 -14.89 5.28 5.47
C GLU A 32 -13.77 4.29 5.15
N HIS A 33 -12.67 4.34 5.89
CA HIS A 33 -11.59 3.36 5.75
C HIS A 33 -12.09 1.94 5.97
N ARG A 34 -12.95 1.72 6.98
CA ARG A 34 -13.51 0.41 7.27
C ARG A 34 -14.32 -0.13 6.10
N VAL A 35 -15.21 0.68 5.54
CA VAL A 35 -16.06 0.30 4.40
C VAL A 35 -15.22 -0.01 3.16
N GLU A 36 -14.25 0.84 2.85
CA GLU A 36 -13.36 0.64 1.69
C GLU A 36 -12.54 -0.64 1.81
N ILE A 37 -11.91 -0.87 2.95
CA ILE A 37 -11.10 -2.07 3.20
C ILE A 37 -11.97 -3.33 3.19
N GLU A 38 -13.12 -3.30 3.82
CA GLU A 38 -14.04 -4.46 3.81
C GLU A 38 -14.46 -4.82 2.39
N THR A 39 -14.81 -3.82 1.58
CA THR A 39 -15.18 -4.00 0.18
C THR A 39 -14.02 -4.59 -0.62
N LEU A 40 -12.82 -4.05 -0.47
CA LEU A 40 -11.62 -4.54 -1.15
C LEU A 40 -11.32 -6.00 -0.76
N LEU A 41 -11.37 -6.32 0.51
CA LEU A 41 -11.09 -7.68 0.99
C LEU A 41 -12.13 -8.71 0.55
N LYS A 42 -13.39 -8.30 0.38
CA LYS A 42 -14.47 -9.15 -0.14
C LYS A 42 -14.38 -9.35 -1.66
N THR A 43 -14.10 -8.29 -2.40
CA THR A 43 -14.14 -8.31 -3.86
C THR A 43 -12.80 -8.63 -4.51
N ARG A 44 -11.70 -8.34 -3.82
CA ARG A 44 -10.33 -8.36 -4.38
C ARG A 44 -10.16 -7.46 -5.61
N MET A 45 -10.93 -6.38 -5.63
CA MET A 45 -10.95 -5.41 -6.73
C MET A 45 -10.91 -3.98 -6.18
N CYS A 46 -10.29 -3.10 -6.95
CA CYS A 46 -10.43 -1.66 -6.83
C CYS A 46 -10.95 -1.15 -8.17
N GLY A 47 -12.20 -0.68 -8.19
CA GLY A 47 -12.88 -0.44 -9.46
C GLY A 47 -13.01 -1.73 -10.27
N THR A 48 -12.43 -1.75 -11.47
CA THR A 48 -12.47 -2.89 -12.40
C THR A 48 -11.18 -3.71 -12.43
N LEU A 49 -10.18 -3.33 -11.66
CA LEU A 49 -8.87 -3.96 -11.65
C LEU A 49 -8.59 -4.71 -10.34
N PRO A 50 -7.81 -5.78 -10.39
CA PRO A 50 -7.42 -6.53 -9.20
C PRO A 50 -6.70 -5.66 -8.17
N ALA A 51 -7.00 -5.89 -6.90
CA ALA A 51 -6.33 -5.27 -5.77
C ALA A 51 -6.35 -6.20 -4.55
N THR A 52 -5.39 -6.03 -3.67
CA THR A 52 -5.32 -6.81 -2.43
C THR A 52 -4.59 -6.06 -1.33
N VAL A 53 -4.59 -6.64 -0.14
CA VAL A 53 -3.84 -6.15 1.01
C VAL A 53 -3.01 -7.30 1.56
N PHE A 54 -1.76 -7.02 1.90
CA PHE A 54 -0.94 -7.89 2.73
C PHE A 54 -0.77 -7.26 4.10
N VAL A 55 -0.73 -8.10 5.11
CA VAL A 55 -0.52 -7.70 6.50
C VAL A 55 0.72 -8.38 7.06
N ALA A 56 1.45 -7.64 7.87
CA ALA A 56 2.50 -8.19 8.71
C ALA A 56 1.95 -8.40 10.10
N GLN A 57 2.34 -9.51 10.73
CA GLN A 57 1.98 -9.80 12.11
C GLN A 57 3.18 -10.24 12.90
N THR A 58 3.18 -9.91 14.17
CA THR A 58 4.18 -10.34 15.15
C THR A 58 3.43 -10.85 16.37
N ASN A 59 3.69 -12.10 16.77
CA ASN A 59 2.96 -12.74 17.88
C ASN A 59 1.43 -12.61 17.76
N GLN A 60 0.92 -12.88 16.56
CA GLN A 60 -0.52 -12.83 16.20
C GLN A 60 -1.18 -11.43 16.20
N LYS A 61 -0.40 -10.37 16.40
CA LYS A 61 -0.89 -8.98 16.28
C LYS A 61 -0.44 -8.37 14.97
N LEU A 62 -1.32 -7.65 14.30
CA LEU A 62 -0.95 -6.93 13.09
C LEU A 62 0.00 -5.77 13.43
N THR A 63 1.07 -5.65 12.68
CA THR A 63 2.13 -4.65 12.89
C THR A 63 2.29 -3.71 11.71
N GLY A 64 1.70 -4.06 10.56
CA GLY A 64 1.73 -3.24 9.36
C GLY A 64 0.86 -3.80 8.25
N PHE A 65 0.63 -3.01 7.22
CA PHE A 65 -0.07 -3.42 6.02
C PHE A 65 0.53 -2.76 4.77
N ILE A 66 0.25 -3.36 3.62
CA ILE A 66 0.45 -2.77 2.31
C ILE A 66 -0.74 -3.08 1.43
N GLN A 67 -1.30 -2.04 0.83
CA GLN A 67 -2.38 -2.15 -0.17
C GLN A 67 -1.77 -1.98 -1.54
N VAL A 68 -2.01 -2.93 -2.42
CA VAL A 68 -1.51 -2.95 -3.79
C VAL A 68 -2.64 -3.27 -4.76
N GLY A 69 -2.66 -2.57 -5.88
CA GLY A 69 -3.61 -2.80 -6.94
C GLY A 69 -2.94 -2.76 -8.31
N LEU A 70 -3.67 -3.12 -9.36
CA LEU A 70 -3.25 -2.89 -10.72
C LEU A 70 -3.77 -1.54 -11.20
N ARG A 71 -2.94 -0.84 -11.97
CA ARG A 71 -3.35 0.28 -12.82
C ARG A 71 -3.00 0.01 -14.26
N SER A 72 -3.80 0.52 -15.17
CA SER A 72 -3.53 0.40 -16.61
C SER A 72 -2.26 1.15 -17.03
N HIS A 73 -1.93 2.22 -16.32
CA HIS A 73 -0.71 3.00 -16.50
C HIS A 73 -0.38 3.78 -15.24
N ALA A 74 0.86 4.22 -15.12
CA ALA A 74 1.32 5.17 -14.12
C ALA A 74 2.42 6.06 -14.72
N ASP A 75 2.54 7.26 -14.20
CA ASP A 75 3.54 8.21 -14.67
C ASP A 75 4.95 7.64 -14.59
N GLY A 76 5.75 7.82 -15.63
CA GLY A 76 7.10 7.29 -15.74
C GLY A 76 7.23 5.80 -16.03
N CYS A 77 6.13 5.07 -16.12
CA CYS A 77 6.10 3.64 -16.45
C CYS A 77 5.78 3.37 -17.92
N ASP A 78 6.16 2.19 -18.38
CA ASP A 78 5.84 1.73 -19.74
C ASP A 78 4.32 1.53 -19.89
N PRO A 79 3.65 2.27 -20.79
CA PRO A 79 2.20 2.20 -20.95
C PRO A 79 1.71 0.91 -21.63
N SER A 80 2.59 0.05 -22.12
CA SER A 80 2.23 -1.20 -22.79
C SER A 80 1.91 -2.35 -21.82
N HIS A 81 2.15 -2.16 -20.53
CA HIS A 81 1.93 -3.17 -19.50
C HIS A 81 1.12 -2.59 -18.33
N PRO A 82 0.33 -3.43 -17.63
CA PRO A 82 -0.25 -3.01 -16.34
C PRO A 82 0.87 -2.75 -15.34
N VAL A 83 0.63 -1.82 -14.43
CA VAL A 83 1.57 -1.42 -13.37
C VAL A 83 0.99 -1.83 -12.04
N GLY A 84 1.79 -2.44 -11.17
CA GLY A 84 1.46 -2.61 -9.78
C GLY A 84 1.56 -1.26 -9.06
N TYR A 85 0.53 -0.88 -8.32
CA TYR A 85 0.48 0.41 -7.65
C TYR A 85 0.31 0.24 -6.14
N ILE A 86 1.21 0.84 -5.38
CA ILE A 86 1.12 0.88 -3.92
C ILE A 86 0.18 2.01 -3.53
N GLU A 87 -0.99 1.65 -3.03
CA GLU A 87 -2.02 2.61 -2.60
C GLU A 87 -1.85 3.04 -1.14
N GLY A 88 -1.31 2.16 -0.30
CA GLY A 88 -1.00 2.45 1.09
C GLY A 88 0.06 1.51 1.63
N TRP A 89 0.92 2.02 2.48
CA TRP A 89 2.03 1.27 3.08
C TRP A 89 2.33 1.84 4.46
N TYR A 90 2.09 1.05 5.49
CA TYR A 90 2.21 1.50 6.87
C TYR A 90 2.74 0.40 7.79
N VAL A 91 3.60 0.79 8.70
CA VAL A 91 4.08 -0.05 9.81
C VAL A 91 3.94 0.77 11.09
N TYR A 92 3.35 0.19 12.12
CA TYR A 92 3.28 0.82 13.43
C TYR A 92 4.67 1.25 13.92
N GLU A 93 4.79 2.43 14.45
CA GLU A 93 6.07 3.05 14.81
C GLU A 93 6.99 2.15 15.66
N PRO A 94 6.53 1.47 16.72
CA PRO A 94 7.38 0.59 17.53
C PRO A 94 7.98 -0.60 16.75
N PHE A 95 7.42 -0.93 15.59
CA PHE A 95 7.83 -2.08 14.77
C PHE A 95 8.63 -1.67 13.53
N ARG A 96 8.87 -0.38 13.34
CA ARG A 96 9.65 0.12 12.21
C ARG A 96 11.13 -0.24 12.32
N ARG A 97 11.83 -0.22 11.18
CA ARG A 97 13.26 -0.51 11.07
C ARG A 97 13.65 -1.93 11.49
N GLN A 98 12.72 -2.87 11.37
CA GLN A 98 12.91 -4.30 11.65
C GLN A 98 12.68 -5.16 10.41
N GLY A 99 12.68 -4.57 9.21
CA GLY A 99 12.48 -5.26 7.94
C GLY A 99 11.02 -5.53 7.56
N ILE A 100 10.04 -5.13 8.40
CA ILE A 100 8.62 -5.39 8.14
C ILE A 100 8.14 -4.68 6.87
N GLY A 101 8.50 -3.42 6.70
CA GLY A 101 8.12 -2.66 5.50
C GLY A 101 8.67 -3.29 4.22
N SER A 102 9.90 -3.76 4.24
CA SER A 102 10.52 -4.47 3.11
C SER A 102 9.86 -5.80 2.81
N ALA A 103 9.48 -6.55 3.84
CA ALA A 103 8.78 -7.83 3.68
C ALA A 103 7.37 -7.62 3.07
N LEU A 104 6.65 -6.59 3.49
CA LEU A 104 5.37 -6.20 2.91
C LEU A 104 5.53 -5.77 1.43
N MET A 105 6.53 -4.97 1.12
CA MET A 105 6.81 -4.56 -0.26
C MET A 105 7.13 -5.76 -1.14
N CYS A 106 7.95 -6.69 -0.66
CA CYS A 106 8.28 -7.93 -1.37
C CYS A 106 7.02 -8.74 -1.68
N ALA A 107 6.08 -8.87 -0.74
CA ALA A 107 4.81 -9.55 -0.97
C ALA A 107 3.97 -8.87 -2.05
N ALA A 108 3.88 -7.54 -2.02
CA ALA A 108 3.16 -6.75 -3.02
C ALA A 108 3.78 -6.88 -4.42
N GLU A 109 5.11 -6.81 -4.52
CA GLU A 109 5.83 -6.98 -5.78
C GLU A 109 5.64 -8.39 -6.36
N ASN A 110 5.71 -9.43 -5.54
CA ASN A 110 5.49 -10.79 -5.97
C ASN A 110 4.06 -11.00 -6.49
N TRP A 111 3.08 -10.43 -5.79
CA TRP A 111 1.70 -10.45 -6.26
C TRP A 111 1.54 -9.75 -7.62
N ALA A 112 2.10 -8.57 -7.79
CA ALA A 112 2.06 -7.85 -9.05
C ALA A 112 2.74 -8.63 -10.19
N ARG A 113 3.87 -9.28 -9.93
CA ARG A 113 4.56 -10.15 -10.92
C ARG A 113 3.68 -11.30 -11.37
N THR A 114 2.90 -11.92 -10.47
CA THR A 114 1.97 -13.01 -10.83
C THR A 114 0.88 -12.55 -11.79
N LEU A 115 0.59 -11.26 -11.82
CA LEU A 115 -0.40 -10.63 -12.72
C LEU A 115 0.23 -10.00 -13.96
N GLY A 116 1.51 -10.27 -14.21
CA GLY A 116 2.20 -9.82 -15.42
C GLY A 116 2.81 -8.42 -15.34
N CYS A 117 2.80 -7.78 -14.18
CA CYS A 117 3.45 -6.48 -14.01
C CYS A 117 4.97 -6.61 -14.08
N LYS A 118 5.60 -5.63 -14.73
CA LYS A 118 7.06 -5.49 -14.82
C LYS A 118 7.58 -4.30 -14.03
N GLU A 119 6.68 -3.41 -13.64
CA GLU A 119 6.98 -2.19 -12.89
C GLU A 119 6.01 -2.03 -11.74
N MET A 120 6.50 -1.36 -10.69
CA MET A 120 5.71 -0.89 -9.56
C MET A 120 5.75 0.63 -9.54
N ALA A 121 4.65 1.24 -9.17
CA ALA A 121 4.56 2.67 -8.95
C ALA A 121 3.94 2.96 -7.59
N SER A 122 4.15 4.15 -7.10
CA SER A 122 3.61 4.66 -5.85
C SER A 122 3.59 6.17 -5.90
N ASP A 123 2.90 6.79 -4.96
CA ASP A 123 2.99 8.23 -4.75
C ASP A 123 3.24 8.55 -3.27
N THR A 124 3.76 9.71 -3.03
CA THR A 124 3.90 10.30 -1.69
C THR A 124 3.96 11.82 -1.81
N TRP A 125 3.63 12.51 -0.74
CA TRP A 125 3.78 13.97 -0.72
C TRP A 125 5.27 14.34 -0.69
N SER A 126 5.61 15.43 -1.38
CA SER A 126 7.01 15.88 -1.54
C SER A 126 7.68 16.29 -0.21
N ASP A 127 6.90 16.63 0.81
CA ASP A 127 7.36 16.97 2.15
C ASP A 127 7.42 15.76 3.11
N GLU A 128 6.90 14.60 2.71
CA GLU A 128 6.96 13.35 3.46
C GLU A 128 8.30 12.64 3.30
N ARG A 129 9.35 13.22 3.85
CA ARG A 129 10.73 12.74 3.67
C ARG A 129 10.96 11.30 4.14
N SER A 130 10.31 10.87 5.22
CA SER A 130 10.46 9.50 5.72
C SER A 130 9.83 8.48 4.76
N SER A 131 8.68 8.80 4.19
CA SER A 131 8.02 7.99 3.16
C SER A 131 8.88 7.91 1.89
N LEU A 132 9.39 9.04 1.42
CA LEU A 132 10.27 9.09 0.25
C LEU A 132 11.52 8.22 0.43
N ARG A 133 12.21 8.33 1.56
CA ARG A 133 13.39 7.48 1.86
C ARG A 133 13.03 6.00 1.92
N ALA A 134 11.86 5.67 2.47
CA ALA A 134 11.40 4.28 2.52
C ALA A 134 11.18 3.72 1.11
N HIS A 135 10.59 4.51 0.20
CA HIS A 135 10.43 4.13 -1.20
C HIS A 135 11.78 3.97 -1.92
N GLU A 136 12.67 4.94 -1.77
CA GLU A 136 14.02 4.88 -2.36
C GLU A 136 14.81 3.66 -1.87
N ALA A 137 14.70 3.30 -0.59
CA ALA A 137 15.33 2.11 -0.03
C ALA A 137 14.79 0.80 -0.64
N GLN A 138 13.60 0.82 -1.24
CA GLN A 138 13.02 -0.32 -1.98
C GLN A 138 13.30 -0.24 -3.49
N GLY A 139 14.09 0.72 -3.94
CA GLY A 139 14.48 0.87 -5.34
C GLY A 139 13.56 1.74 -6.19
N PHE A 140 12.61 2.45 -5.59
CA PHE A 140 11.79 3.42 -6.32
C PHE A 140 12.61 4.65 -6.68
N GLU A 141 12.36 5.20 -7.86
CA GLU A 141 12.96 6.43 -8.36
C GLU A 141 11.88 7.51 -8.50
N ILE A 142 12.26 8.76 -8.23
CA ILE A 142 11.37 9.90 -8.47
C ILE A 142 11.28 10.12 -9.99
N VAL A 143 10.08 9.98 -10.56
CA VAL A 143 9.84 10.14 -11.99
C VAL A 143 9.13 11.44 -12.31
N GLU A 144 8.35 11.98 -11.38
CA GLU A 144 7.58 13.21 -11.59
C GLU A 144 7.28 13.90 -10.26
N GLY A 145 7.22 15.25 -10.30
CA GLY A 145 6.63 16.08 -9.24
C GLY A 145 5.34 16.70 -9.74
N CYS A 146 4.27 16.63 -8.93
CA CYS A 146 2.95 17.11 -9.30
C CYS A 146 2.47 18.20 -8.36
N ILE A 147 1.79 19.24 -8.92
CA ILE A 147 1.11 20.28 -8.16
C ILE A 147 -0.38 20.17 -8.46
N HIS A 148 -1.19 20.00 -7.42
CA HIS A 148 -2.65 19.98 -7.54
C HIS A 148 -3.20 21.39 -7.51
N LEU A 149 -4.05 21.73 -8.49
CA LEU A 149 -4.66 23.03 -8.62
C LEU A 149 -6.19 22.90 -8.52
N ARG A 150 -6.82 23.87 -7.86
CA ARG A 150 -8.28 23.97 -7.73
C ARG A 150 -8.76 25.37 -8.07
N LYS A 151 -9.88 25.46 -8.78
CA LYS A 151 -10.61 26.70 -9.01
C LYS A 151 -12.09 26.45 -8.72
N GLN A 152 -12.69 27.34 -7.94
CA GLN A 152 -14.15 27.34 -7.76
C GLN A 152 -14.80 28.15 -8.89
N LEU A 153 -15.90 27.63 -9.46
CA LEU A 153 -16.69 28.30 -10.53
C LEU A 153 -17.87 29.03 -9.95
#